data_34211cdca6ee0b0dfb9ae402515e1da3
#
_entry.id   34211cdca6ee0b0dfb9ae402515e1da3
#
_cell.length_a   1.000
_cell.length_b   1.000
_cell.length_c   1.000
_cell.angle_alpha   90.00
_cell.angle_beta   90.00
_cell.angle_gamma   90.00
#
_symmetry.space_group_name_H-M   'P 1'
#
loop_
_entity.id
_entity.type
_entity.pdbx_description
1 polymer ?
#
loop_
_entity_poly.entity_id
_entity_poly.type
_entity_poly.pdbx_seq_one_letter_code
_entity_poly.pdbx_strand_id
1 'polypeptide(L)'
;MTYRNANRMMASAVLLTSLSAMSHAQKPPVPEQDWATRPVLRVWPGPAPGSETDTRKESTMHPPDSATMHIVRNVTVPTLTVFQPKDGSRSKTAVLICPGGGFRLLAIDQEGYEVADWFEQHGMTAFVLKYRVAETPPKDEDFSPPNMPMQEQIKRILAPLPPDAVPHAIADGIQALKVVRENAAKYGYSPDRILALGFSAGGGVVTGTMLAPNPADRPNYAAPIYGALLGPTPEIPKDAPPAFLAFAEDDPLVQPMVLRLFNALRDAGNKPELHVYRTGQHGFSMTERGTSDHWLQELWWWMELFGLTNP
;
A
#
# COMPACT_ATOMS: atom_id res chain seq x y z
N MET A 1 2.28 1.92 52.73
CA MET A 1 1.83 0.58 52.28
C MET A 1 1.05 0.81 50.98
N THR A 2 1.71 0.80 49.96
CA THR A 2 1.89 -0.10 48.81
C THR A 2 0.68 -0.13 47.88
N TYR A 3 0.67 0.86 46.94
CA TYR A 3 -0.04 0.80 45.67
C TYR A 3 0.96 0.26 44.63
N ARG A 4 1.09 -1.04 44.51
CA ARG A 4 1.78 -1.73 43.44
C ARG A 4 1.02 -3.05 43.18
N ASN A 5 0.63 -3.27 41.95
CA ASN A 5 0.00 -4.47 41.37
C ASN A 5 -1.50 -4.37 41.04
N ALA A 6 -1.87 -3.49 40.09
CA ALA A 6 -3.17 -3.55 39.42
C ALA A 6 -3.11 -3.27 37.90
N ASN A 7 -1.93 -3.21 37.28
CA ASN A 7 -1.80 -2.80 35.87
C ASN A 7 -1.26 -3.89 34.91
N ARG A 8 -1.51 -5.17 35.20
CA ARG A 8 -1.05 -6.26 34.30
C ARG A 8 -2.14 -7.24 33.81
N MET A 9 -3.43 -6.96 34.05
CA MET A 9 -4.51 -7.89 33.67
C MET A 9 -5.66 -7.28 32.86
N MET A 10 -5.52 -6.07 32.29
CA MET A 10 -6.58 -5.48 31.46
C MET A 10 -6.28 -5.37 29.96
N ALA A 11 -5.15 -5.88 29.48
CA ALA A 11 -4.81 -5.82 28.06
C ALA A 11 -5.29 -7.03 27.23
N SER A 12 -5.92 -8.05 27.85
CA SER A 12 -6.29 -9.28 27.12
C SER A 12 -7.79 -9.54 26.98
N ALA A 13 -8.66 -8.65 27.45
CA ALA A 13 -10.11 -8.94 27.51
C ALA A 13 -10.99 -8.09 26.59
N VAL A 14 -10.44 -7.15 25.82
CA VAL A 14 -11.25 -6.25 24.95
C VAL A 14 -11.32 -6.71 23.49
N LEU A 15 -10.62 -7.76 23.10
CA LEU A 15 -10.57 -8.22 21.70
C LEU A 15 -11.62 -9.31 21.34
N LEU A 16 -12.58 -9.60 22.19
CA LEU A 16 -13.43 -10.79 22.02
C LEU A 16 -14.94 -10.54 21.81
N THR A 17 -15.41 -9.30 21.61
CA THR A 17 -16.88 -9.07 21.57
C THR A 17 -17.43 -8.24 20.41
N SER A 18 -16.74 -8.14 19.26
CA SER A 18 -17.33 -7.43 18.11
C SER A 18 -17.31 -8.20 16.77
N LEU A 19 -17.32 -9.53 16.80
CA LEU A 19 -17.66 -10.33 15.61
C LEU A 19 -19.17 -10.62 15.58
N SER A 20 -20.01 -9.59 15.61
CA SER A 20 -21.41 -9.73 15.20
C SER A 20 -21.46 -9.62 13.70
N ALA A 21 -21.80 -10.72 13.05
CA ALA A 21 -22.04 -10.83 11.61
C ALA A 21 -23.05 -9.76 11.14
N MET A 22 -22.55 -8.62 10.65
CA MET A 22 -23.28 -7.82 9.70
C MET A 22 -23.09 -8.51 8.34
N SER A 23 -24.14 -9.15 7.86
CA SER A 23 -24.25 -9.62 6.48
C SER A 23 -24.16 -8.37 5.57
N HIS A 24 -22.96 -8.02 5.16
CA HIS A 24 -22.79 -7.05 4.10
C HIS A 24 -23.05 -7.78 2.78
N ALA A 25 -23.92 -7.22 1.96
CA ALA A 25 -24.09 -7.69 0.60
C ALA A 25 -22.72 -7.68 -0.08
N GLN A 26 -22.16 -8.85 -0.33
CA GLN A 26 -20.93 -8.95 -1.10
C GLN A 26 -21.20 -8.29 -2.45
N LYS A 27 -20.40 -7.27 -2.78
CA LYS A 27 -20.32 -6.75 -4.15
C LYS A 27 -20.12 -7.96 -5.08
N PRO A 28 -20.87 -8.06 -6.19
CA PRO A 28 -20.64 -9.16 -7.10
C PRO A 28 -19.14 -9.22 -7.42
N PRO A 29 -18.54 -10.43 -7.47
CA PRO A 29 -17.13 -10.55 -7.79
C PRO A 29 -16.87 -9.76 -9.06
N VAL A 30 -15.87 -8.88 -9.02
CA VAL A 30 -15.34 -8.26 -10.24
C VAL A 30 -15.06 -9.41 -11.19
N PRO A 31 -15.60 -9.42 -12.42
CA PRO A 31 -15.34 -10.50 -13.37
C PRO A 31 -13.84 -10.77 -13.35
N GLU A 32 -13.44 -12.04 -13.34
CA GLU A 32 -12.03 -12.45 -13.41
C GLU A 32 -11.39 -11.68 -14.56
N GLN A 33 -10.83 -10.54 -14.24
CA GLN A 33 -10.18 -9.67 -15.21
C GLN A 33 -8.82 -10.29 -15.42
N ASP A 34 -8.49 -10.59 -16.67
CA ASP A 34 -7.20 -11.16 -17.04
C ASP A 34 -6.10 -10.11 -16.87
N TRP A 35 -5.76 -9.84 -15.60
CA TRP A 35 -4.64 -8.95 -15.24
C TRP A 35 -3.31 -9.45 -15.83
N ALA A 36 -3.22 -10.76 -16.16
CA ALA A 36 -2.02 -11.40 -16.68
C ALA A 36 -1.64 -10.92 -18.09
N THR A 37 -2.61 -10.38 -18.86
CA THR A 37 -2.35 -9.85 -20.21
C THR A 37 -1.83 -8.40 -20.22
N ARG A 38 -1.81 -7.72 -19.08
CA ARG A 38 -1.38 -6.33 -18.99
C ARG A 38 0.12 -6.18 -19.20
N PRO A 39 0.57 -5.06 -19.81
CA PRO A 39 2.00 -4.78 -19.97
C PRO A 39 2.71 -4.74 -18.61
N VAL A 40 3.89 -5.36 -18.55
CA VAL A 40 4.73 -5.38 -17.36
C VAL A 40 6.08 -4.76 -17.68
N LEU A 41 6.53 -3.83 -16.82
CA LEU A 41 7.85 -3.21 -16.90
C LEU A 41 8.72 -3.76 -15.76
N ARG A 42 10.00 -4.00 -16.04
CA ARG A 42 10.98 -4.28 -14.97
C ARG A 42 11.32 -2.99 -14.22
N VAL A 43 11.41 -3.06 -12.91
CA VAL A 43 11.88 -1.94 -12.08
C VAL A 43 13.40 -1.78 -12.20
N TRP A 44 14.14 -2.87 -12.20
CA TRP A 44 15.59 -2.89 -12.34
C TRP A 44 16.00 -3.48 -13.70
N PRO A 45 17.05 -2.96 -14.35
CA PRO A 45 17.51 -3.50 -15.63
C PRO A 45 18.11 -4.91 -15.53
N GLY A 46 18.54 -5.29 -14.34
CA GLY A 46 19.09 -6.61 -13.97
C GLY A 46 18.47 -7.13 -12.67
N PRO A 47 19.20 -7.99 -11.93
CA PRO A 47 18.83 -8.34 -10.57
C PRO A 47 18.71 -7.08 -9.70
N ALA A 48 17.74 -7.06 -8.79
CA ALA A 48 17.59 -5.95 -7.87
C ALA A 48 18.78 -5.91 -6.89
N PRO A 49 19.37 -4.72 -6.60
CA PRO A 49 20.52 -4.61 -5.70
C PRO A 49 20.27 -5.30 -4.34
N GLY A 50 21.19 -6.17 -3.93
CA GLY A 50 21.06 -6.98 -2.72
C GLY A 50 20.24 -8.27 -2.87
N SER A 51 19.81 -8.60 -4.11
CA SER A 51 19.08 -9.85 -4.42
C SER A 51 19.73 -10.62 -5.58
N GLU A 52 21.00 -10.37 -5.88
CA GLU A 52 21.72 -10.94 -7.02
C GLU A 52 21.83 -12.47 -6.96
N THR A 53 21.85 -13.01 -5.74
CA THR A 53 21.96 -14.46 -5.47
C THR A 53 20.65 -15.06 -4.96
N ASP A 54 19.58 -14.29 -4.94
CA ASP A 54 18.28 -14.74 -4.42
C ASP A 54 17.63 -15.73 -5.41
N THR A 55 17.43 -16.96 -4.97
CA THR A 55 16.87 -18.07 -5.77
C THR A 55 15.44 -18.41 -5.38
N ARG A 56 14.83 -17.64 -4.48
CA ARG A 56 13.42 -17.83 -4.08
C ARG A 56 12.52 -17.77 -5.31
N LYS A 57 11.49 -18.60 -5.31
CA LYS A 57 10.46 -18.56 -6.34
C LYS A 57 9.28 -17.76 -5.85
N GLU A 58 8.89 -16.78 -6.65
CA GLU A 58 7.64 -16.07 -6.46
C GLU A 58 6.46 -17.03 -6.50
N SER A 59 5.49 -16.84 -5.62
CA SER A 59 4.24 -17.59 -5.58
C SER A 59 3.07 -16.62 -5.62
N THR A 60 2.08 -16.95 -6.45
CA THR A 60 0.76 -16.30 -6.44
C THR A 60 -0.24 -17.32 -5.93
N MET A 61 -0.97 -16.98 -4.87
CA MET A 61 -1.93 -17.89 -4.24
C MET A 61 -3.22 -17.14 -3.87
N HIS A 62 -4.29 -17.91 -3.67
CA HIS A 62 -5.52 -17.39 -3.05
C HIS A 62 -5.40 -17.44 -1.53
N PRO A 63 -5.78 -16.39 -0.79
CA PRO A 63 -5.92 -16.48 0.65
C PRO A 63 -7.04 -17.47 1.01
N PRO A 64 -6.98 -18.14 2.19
CA PRO A 64 -7.93 -19.20 2.56
C PRO A 64 -9.40 -18.77 2.62
N ASP A 65 -9.65 -17.49 2.80
CA ASP A 65 -10.97 -16.87 2.92
C ASP A 65 -11.51 -16.29 1.61
N SER A 66 -10.74 -16.39 0.52
CA SER A 66 -11.15 -15.90 -0.80
C SER A 66 -10.68 -16.83 -1.93
N ALA A 67 -11.61 -17.28 -2.75
CA ALA A 67 -11.29 -18.08 -3.95
C ALA A 67 -10.98 -17.21 -5.18
N THR A 68 -11.19 -15.89 -5.10
CA THR A 68 -11.09 -14.97 -6.25
C THR A 68 -9.98 -13.92 -6.09
N MET A 69 -9.52 -13.69 -4.87
CA MET A 69 -8.46 -12.72 -4.60
C MET A 69 -7.09 -13.39 -4.67
N HIS A 70 -6.10 -12.68 -5.22
CA HIS A 70 -4.71 -13.17 -5.24
C HIS A 70 -3.84 -12.36 -4.27
N ILE A 71 -2.89 -13.07 -3.68
CA ILE A 71 -1.75 -12.50 -2.97
C ILE A 71 -0.46 -13.00 -3.61
N VAL A 72 0.58 -12.18 -3.62
CA VAL A 72 1.89 -12.53 -4.17
C VAL A 72 2.92 -12.57 -3.05
N ARG A 73 3.75 -13.60 -3.04
CA ARG A 73 4.78 -13.85 -2.02
C ARG A 73 6.15 -14.10 -2.66
N ASN A 74 7.21 -13.97 -1.87
CA ASN A 74 8.58 -14.26 -2.29
C ASN A 74 9.00 -13.51 -3.57
N VAL A 75 8.57 -12.26 -3.70
CA VAL A 75 8.99 -11.39 -4.81
C VAL A 75 10.48 -11.10 -4.71
N THR A 76 11.22 -11.44 -5.75
CA THR A 76 12.68 -11.17 -5.88
C THR A 76 12.97 -10.29 -7.10
N VAL A 77 12.04 -10.24 -8.06
CA VAL A 77 12.13 -9.43 -9.26
C VAL A 77 11.01 -8.38 -9.26
N PRO A 78 11.32 -7.14 -8.83
CA PRO A 78 10.33 -6.06 -8.84
C PRO A 78 9.84 -5.72 -10.24
N THR A 79 8.52 -5.53 -10.38
CA THR A 79 7.87 -5.17 -11.65
C THR A 79 6.76 -4.15 -11.46
N LEU A 80 6.41 -3.46 -12.54
CA LEU A 80 5.26 -2.57 -12.63
C LEU A 80 4.26 -3.15 -13.64
N THR A 81 3.05 -3.46 -13.19
CA THR A 81 1.93 -3.78 -14.09
C THR A 81 1.25 -2.48 -14.50
N VAL A 82 1.05 -2.28 -15.81
CA VAL A 82 0.57 -1.02 -16.37
C VAL A 82 -0.93 -1.10 -16.66
N PHE A 83 -1.65 -0.11 -16.15
CA PHE A 83 -3.06 0.15 -16.43
C PHE A 83 -3.15 1.46 -17.20
N GLN A 84 -3.45 1.37 -18.49
CA GLN A 84 -3.54 2.53 -19.38
C GLN A 84 -4.93 2.61 -19.98
N PRO A 85 -5.62 3.78 -19.89
CA PRO A 85 -6.91 3.97 -20.54
C PRO A 85 -6.84 3.64 -22.04
N LYS A 86 -7.84 2.95 -22.57
CA LYS A 86 -7.88 2.50 -23.99
C LYS A 86 -7.72 3.64 -24.98
N ASP A 87 -8.28 4.80 -24.66
CA ASP A 87 -8.21 6.00 -25.50
C ASP A 87 -7.02 6.91 -25.16
N GLY A 88 -6.02 6.37 -24.42
CA GLY A 88 -4.90 7.13 -23.86
C GLY A 88 -5.26 7.86 -22.58
N SER A 89 -4.22 8.34 -21.86
CA SER A 89 -4.44 9.08 -20.61
C SER A 89 -5.13 10.43 -20.89
N ARG A 90 -6.25 10.66 -20.23
CA ARG A 90 -6.96 11.95 -20.27
C ARG A 90 -6.37 12.95 -19.27
N SER A 91 -5.85 12.45 -18.16
CA SER A 91 -5.13 13.27 -17.18
C SER A 91 -3.62 13.23 -17.45
N LYS A 92 -2.92 14.33 -17.16
CA LYS A 92 -1.45 14.40 -17.18
C LYS A 92 -0.81 13.83 -15.92
N THR A 93 -1.57 13.23 -15.03
CA THR A 93 -1.10 12.60 -13.80
C THR A 93 -1.00 11.09 -13.98
N ALA A 94 0.07 10.48 -13.46
CA ALA A 94 0.19 9.05 -13.28
C ALA A 94 0.11 8.66 -11.81
N VAL A 95 -0.36 7.45 -11.54
CA VAL A 95 -0.46 6.91 -10.18
C VAL A 95 0.44 5.69 -10.05
N LEU A 96 1.39 5.72 -9.11
CA LEU A 96 2.17 4.56 -8.68
C LEU A 96 1.53 3.96 -7.45
N ILE A 97 1.07 2.72 -7.52
CA ILE A 97 0.33 2.04 -6.46
C ILE A 97 1.21 0.97 -5.82
N CYS A 98 1.36 1.02 -4.50
CA CYS A 98 2.13 0.10 -3.67
C CYS A 98 1.17 -0.70 -2.78
N PRO A 99 0.87 -1.98 -3.09
CA PRO A 99 0.01 -2.82 -2.26
C PRO A 99 0.58 -3.07 -0.86
N GLY A 100 -0.27 -3.37 0.11
CA GLY A 100 0.13 -3.79 1.44
C GLY A 100 0.40 -5.30 1.55
N GLY A 101 0.55 -5.77 2.79
CA GLY A 101 0.81 -7.18 3.09
C GLY A 101 1.98 -7.41 4.06
N GLY A 102 2.24 -6.45 4.95
CA GLY A 102 3.22 -6.57 6.03
C GLY A 102 4.67 -6.80 5.59
N PHE A 103 5.04 -6.39 4.38
CA PHE A 103 6.34 -6.68 3.75
C PHE A 103 6.65 -8.17 3.60
N ARG A 104 5.65 -9.07 3.67
CA ARG A 104 5.78 -10.52 3.51
C ARG A 104 5.00 -11.06 2.31
N LEU A 105 3.99 -10.34 1.92
CA LEU A 105 3.16 -10.61 0.75
C LEU A 105 2.71 -9.28 0.14
N LEU A 106 2.02 -9.35 -0.99
CA LEU A 106 1.33 -8.24 -1.60
C LEU A 106 -0.14 -8.63 -1.79
N ALA A 107 -1.05 -7.83 -1.24
CA ALA A 107 -2.50 -7.91 -1.52
C ALA A 107 -2.77 -7.33 -2.91
N ILE A 108 -2.24 -8.02 -3.95
CA ILE A 108 -2.02 -7.46 -5.27
C ILE A 108 -3.32 -7.08 -5.99
N ASP A 109 -4.41 -7.81 -5.77
CA ASP A 109 -5.69 -7.50 -6.40
C ASP A 109 -6.34 -6.31 -5.70
N GLN A 110 -6.70 -6.46 -4.45
CA GLN A 110 -7.52 -5.50 -3.71
C GLN A 110 -6.85 -4.15 -3.44
N GLU A 111 -5.54 -4.16 -3.18
CA GLU A 111 -4.75 -2.96 -2.90
C GLU A 111 -3.84 -2.55 -4.07
N GLY A 112 -3.98 -3.22 -5.21
CA GLY A 112 -3.22 -2.98 -6.41
C GLY A 112 -4.10 -2.86 -7.64
N TYR A 113 -4.49 -3.99 -8.22
CA TYR A 113 -5.13 -4.04 -9.54
C TYR A 113 -6.52 -3.40 -9.57
N GLU A 114 -7.36 -3.64 -8.56
CA GLU A 114 -8.70 -3.03 -8.49
C GLU A 114 -8.62 -1.50 -8.36
N VAL A 115 -7.66 -1.01 -7.58
CA VAL A 115 -7.41 0.44 -7.44
C VAL A 115 -6.87 1.02 -8.74
N ALA A 116 -5.96 0.32 -9.42
CA ALA A 116 -5.40 0.75 -10.71
C ALA A 116 -6.47 0.78 -11.80
N ASP A 117 -7.37 -0.21 -11.84
CA ASP A 117 -8.50 -0.26 -12.74
C ASP A 117 -9.46 0.92 -12.52
N TRP A 118 -9.71 1.27 -11.26
CA TRP A 118 -10.50 2.46 -10.95
C TRP A 118 -9.87 3.74 -11.55
N PHE A 119 -8.57 3.96 -11.38
CA PHE A 119 -7.88 5.11 -11.97
C PHE A 119 -7.86 5.05 -13.50
N GLU A 120 -7.69 3.86 -14.10
CA GLU A 120 -7.78 3.68 -15.55
C GLU A 120 -9.14 4.08 -16.08
N GLN A 121 -10.24 3.66 -15.43
CA GLN A 121 -11.61 4.04 -15.79
C GLN A 121 -11.84 5.55 -15.66
N HIS A 122 -11.14 6.23 -14.75
CA HIS A 122 -11.16 7.68 -14.59
C HIS A 122 -10.19 8.42 -15.52
N GLY A 123 -9.57 7.72 -16.46
CA GLY A 123 -8.72 8.31 -17.51
C GLY A 123 -7.29 8.60 -17.07
N MET A 124 -6.79 7.95 -16.04
CA MET A 124 -5.40 8.06 -15.58
C MET A 124 -4.61 6.79 -15.86
N THR A 125 -3.34 6.95 -16.22
CA THR A 125 -2.43 5.81 -16.26
C THR A 125 -1.98 5.46 -14.85
N ALA A 126 -2.12 4.19 -14.46
CA ALA A 126 -1.69 3.69 -13.18
C ALA A 126 -0.68 2.54 -13.33
N PHE A 127 0.18 2.41 -12.34
CA PHE A 127 1.24 1.41 -12.28
C PHE A 127 1.17 0.71 -10.92
N VAL A 128 1.00 -0.61 -10.92
CA VAL A 128 1.01 -1.41 -9.70
C VAL A 128 2.39 -1.97 -9.47
N LEU A 129 3.02 -1.57 -8.38
CA LEU A 129 4.36 -2.03 -8.01
C LEU A 129 4.29 -3.36 -7.25
N LYS A 130 4.89 -4.37 -7.84
CA LYS A 130 5.25 -5.61 -7.16
C LYS A 130 6.68 -5.45 -6.63
N TYR A 131 6.82 -5.00 -5.38
CA TYR A 131 8.12 -4.77 -4.73
C TYR A 131 8.59 -6.01 -3.97
N ARG A 132 9.88 -6.09 -3.65
CA ARG A 132 10.46 -7.20 -2.88
C ARG A 132 9.85 -7.28 -1.49
N VAL A 133 9.59 -8.51 -1.08
CA VAL A 133 9.06 -8.84 0.25
C VAL A 133 9.97 -9.82 0.98
N ALA A 134 9.86 -9.86 2.30
CA ALA A 134 10.58 -10.81 3.12
C ALA A 134 10.26 -12.25 2.73
N GLU A 135 11.22 -13.15 2.95
CA GLU A 135 11.04 -14.57 2.69
C GLU A 135 9.88 -15.16 3.50
N THR A 136 9.12 -16.00 2.86
CA THR A 136 8.06 -16.82 3.45
C THR A 136 8.26 -18.28 3.02
N PRO A 137 7.68 -19.26 3.71
CA PRO A 137 7.79 -20.66 3.33
C PRO A 137 7.53 -20.89 1.83
N PRO A 138 8.31 -21.73 1.14
CA PRO A 138 8.18 -21.90 -0.31
C PRO A 138 6.84 -22.49 -0.74
N LYS A 139 6.23 -23.34 0.08
CA LYS A 139 4.91 -23.91 -0.20
C LYS A 139 3.82 -23.05 0.40
N ASP A 140 2.73 -22.87 -0.34
CA ASP A 140 1.60 -22.05 0.09
C ASP A 140 0.89 -22.63 1.32
N GLU A 141 0.75 -23.96 1.39
CA GLU A 141 0.18 -24.65 2.55
C GLU A 141 1.02 -24.50 3.83
N ASP A 142 2.34 -24.30 3.74
CA ASP A 142 3.19 -24.05 4.90
C ASP A 142 3.09 -22.59 5.37
N PHE A 143 2.84 -21.66 4.44
CA PHE A 143 2.62 -20.26 4.75
C PHE A 143 1.22 -20.04 5.33
N SER A 144 0.21 -20.56 4.68
CA SER A 144 -1.20 -20.43 5.06
C SER A 144 -1.90 -21.80 5.01
N PRO A 145 -1.71 -22.66 6.02
CA PRO A 145 -2.38 -23.94 6.08
C PRO A 145 -3.92 -23.79 6.01
N PRO A 146 -4.63 -24.75 5.40
CA PRO A 146 -6.08 -24.79 5.45
C PRO A 146 -6.59 -24.68 6.89
N ASN A 147 -7.61 -23.87 7.10
CA ASN A 147 -8.23 -23.61 8.42
C ASN A 147 -7.31 -22.92 9.44
N MET A 148 -6.24 -22.22 9.01
CA MET A 148 -5.46 -21.41 9.93
C MET A 148 -6.34 -20.30 10.52
N PRO A 149 -6.39 -20.15 11.85
CA PRO A 149 -7.11 -19.04 12.47
C PRO A 149 -6.57 -17.69 12.00
N MET A 150 -7.46 -16.73 11.75
CA MET A 150 -7.11 -15.36 11.31
C MET A 150 -6.06 -14.72 12.23
N GLN A 151 -6.17 -14.92 13.54
CA GLN A 151 -5.20 -14.40 14.51
C GLN A 151 -3.77 -14.92 14.29
N GLU A 152 -3.64 -16.20 13.89
CA GLU A 152 -2.33 -16.78 13.61
C GLU A 152 -1.78 -16.27 12.26
N GLN A 153 -2.64 -16.05 11.27
CA GLN A 153 -2.25 -15.40 10.01
C GLN A 153 -1.71 -14.00 10.26
N ILE A 154 -2.44 -13.18 11.01
CA ILE A 154 -2.03 -11.81 11.39
C ILE A 154 -0.70 -11.86 12.13
N LYS A 155 -0.53 -12.76 13.10
CA LYS A 155 0.72 -12.93 13.85
C LYS A 155 1.91 -13.27 12.96
N ARG A 156 1.72 -14.10 11.94
CA ARG A 156 2.77 -14.43 10.95
C ARG A 156 3.13 -13.23 10.09
N ILE A 157 2.13 -12.47 9.64
CA ILE A 157 2.35 -11.26 8.85
C ILE A 157 3.08 -10.20 9.66
N LEU A 158 2.76 -10.05 10.95
CA LEU A 158 3.36 -9.08 11.86
C LEU A 158 4.61 -9.59 12.61
N ALA A 159 5.11 -10.78 12.31
CA ALA A 159 6.35 -11.27 12.89
C ALA A 159 7.53 -10.34 12.56
N PRO A 160 8.60 -10.30 13.38
CA PRO A 160 9.77 -9.46 13.11
C PRO A 160 10.30 -9.65 11.68
N LEU A 161 10.55 -8.54 10.99
CA LEU A 161 11.07 -8.53 9.62
C LEU A 161 12.61 -8.65 9.61
N PRO A 162 13.20 -9.25 8.55
CA PRO A 162 14.62 -9.08 8.27
C PRO A 162 14.97 -7.58 8.16
N PRO A 163 16.17 -7.16 8.62
CA PRO A 163 16.55 -5.74 8.65
C PRO A 163 16.53 -5.04 7.28
N ASP A 164 16.72 -5.79 6.21
CA ASP A 164 16.80 -5.33 4.82
C ASP A 164 15.45 -5.30 4.09
N ALA A 165 14.41 -5.93 4.64
CA ALA A 165 13.12 -6.06 3.97
C ALA A 165 12.48 -4.69 3.65
N VAL A 166 12.40 -3.80 4.63
CA VAL A 166 11.83 -2.45 4.44
C VAL A 166 12.74 -1.58 3.56
N PRO A 167 14.07 -1.51 3.78
CA PRO A 167 14.98 -0.80 2.89
C PRO A 167 14.91 -1.26 1.43
N HIS A 168 14.84 -2.57 1.16
CA HIS A 168 14.70 -3.10 -0.19
C HIS A 168 13.38 -2.66 -0.84
N ALA A 169 12.27 -2.75 -0.12
CA ALA A 169 10.96 -2.32 -0.62
C ALA A 169 10.93 -0.81 -0.95
N ILE A 170 11.55 0.03 -0.11
CA ILE A 170 11.67 1.48 -0.37
C ILE A 170 12.57 1.74 -1.58
N ALA A 171 13.69 1.04 -1.71
CA ALA A 171 14.58 1.17 -2.87
C ALA A 171 13.87 0.80 -4.18
N ASP A 172 13.03 -0.25 -4.15
CA ASP A 172 12.19 -0.62 -5.29
C ASP A 172 11.15 0.46 -5.61
N GLY A 173 10.55 1.09 -4.60
CA GLY A 173 9.64 2.22 -4.75
C GLY A 173 10.31 3.43 -5.41
N ILE A 174 11.51 3.80 -4.96
CA ILE A 174 12.31 4.89 -5.54
C ILE A 174 12.67 4.57 -7.01
N GLN A 175 13.13 3.36 -7.29
CA GLN A 175 13.47 2.97 -8.65
C GLN A 175 12.23 2.89 -9.55
N ALA A 176 11.08 2.45 -9.01
CA ALA A 176 9.81 2.44 -9.71
C ALA A 176 9.38 3.86 -10.13
N LEU A 177 9.54 4.86 -9.26
CA LEU A 177 9.29 6.27 -9.61
C LEU A 177 10.16 6.74 -10.80
N LYS A 178 11.43 6.31 -10.87
CA LYS A 178 12.31 6.64 -12.02
C LYS A 178 11.78 5.99 -13.30
N VAL A 179 11.43 4.70 -13.26
CA VAL A 179 10.85 3.99 -14.40
C VAL A 179 9.54 4.62 -14.85
N VAL A 180 8.67 5.03 -13.91
CA VAL A 180 7.43 5.74 -14.23
C VAL A 180 7.76 7.05 -14.93
N ARG A 181 8.68 7.88 -14.43
CA ARG A 181 9.10 9.14 -15.08
C ARG A 181 9.64 8.93 -16.50
N GLU A 182 10.50 7.94 -16.69
CA GLU A 182 11.10 7.61 -18.00
C GLU A 182 10.05 7.19 -19.03
N ASN A 183 8.94 6.63 -18.60
CA ASN A 183 7.85 6.18 -19.48
C ASN A 183 6.75 7.23 -19.67
N ALA A 184 6.88 8.44 -19.16
CA ALA A 184 5.85 9.48 -19.20
C ALA A 184 5.40 9.82 -20.63
N ALA A 185 6.34 10.03 -21.54
CA ALA A 185 6.03 10.33 -22.96
C ALA A 185 5.31 9.16 -23.66
N LYS A 186 5.70 7.90 -23.34
CA LYS A 186 5.10 6.70 -23.93
C LYS A 186 3.62 6.55 -23.56
N TYR A 187 3.27 6.87 -22.32
CA TYR A 187 1.92 6.66 -21.78
C TYR A 187 1.10 7.96 -21.68
N GLY A 188 1.67 9.12 -22.08
CA GLY A 188 0.93 10.37 -22.29
C GLY A 188 0.66 11.21 -21.03
N TYR A 189 1.45 11.04 -19.95
CA TYR A 189 1.37 11.87 -18.73
C TYR A 189 2.63 12.73 -18.55
N SER A 190 2.66 13.59 -17.52
CA SER A 190 3.82 14.42 -17.16
C SER A 190 4.71 13.70 -16.16
N PRO A 191 6.06 13.70 -16.34
CA PRO A 191 6.99 13.11 -15.39
C PRO A 191 6.99 13.82 -14.02
N ASP A 192 6.46 15.04 -13.96
CA ASP A 192 6.39 15.89 -12.75
C ASP A 192 4.99 15.86 -12.09
N ARG A 193 4.14 14.92 -12.49
CA ARG A 193 2.78 14.75 -11.94
C ARG A 193 2.53 13.29 -11.58
N ILE A 194 3.29 12.81 -10.60
CA ILE A 194 3.19 11.41 -10.14
C ILE A 194 2.68 11.40 -8.69
N LEU A 195 1.54 10.76 -8.49
CA LEU A 195 1.00 10.40 -7.19
C LEU A 195 1.52 9.01 -6.80
N ALA A 196 2.24 8.89 -5.70
CA ALA A 196 2.50 7.60 -5.05
C ALA A 196 1.39 7.31 -4.05
N LEU A 197 0.65 6.24 -4.28
CA LEU A 197 -0.44 5.74 -3.44
C LEU A 197 -0.03 4.39 -2.85
N GLY A 198 -0.18 4.18 -1.55
CA GLY A 198 0.20 2.91 -0.96
C GLY A 198 -0.63 2.55 0.26
N PHE A 199 -0.79 1.26 0.49
CA PHE A 199 -1.66 0.69 1.49
C PHE A 199 -0.86 -0.06 2.54
N SER A 200 -1.14 0.13 3.84
CA SER A 200 -0.48 -0.63 4.91
C SER A 200 1.06 -0.62 4.77
N ALA A 201 1.70 -1.76 4.56
CA ALA A 201 3.14 -1.84 4.27
C ALA A 201 3.54 -1.04 3.02
N GLY A 202 2.70 -1.04 1.98
CA GLY A 202 2.88 -0.18 0.79
C GLY A 202 2.78 1.31 1.12
N GLY A 203 1.95 1.69 2.10
CA GLY A 203 1.96 3.04 2.68
C GLY A 203 3.29 3.37 3.36
N GLY A 204 3.95 2.36 3.95
CA GLY A 204 5.33 2.47 4.44
C GLY A 204 6.34 2.70 3.30
N VAL A 205 6.19 2.00 2.16
CA VAL A 205 7.01 2.25 0.95
C VAL A 205 6.81 3.69 0.46
N VAL A 206 5.56 4.16 0.32
CA VAL A 206 5.24 5.54 -0.08
C VAL A 206 5.84 6.54 0.89
N THR A 207 5.70 6.31 2.21
CA THR A 207 6.30 7.18 3.23
C THR A 207 7.83 7.22 3.09
N GLY A 208 8.48 6.08 2.88
CA GLY A 208 9.92 6.02 2.66
C GLY A 208 10.37 6.76 1.41
N THR A 209 9.62 6.67 0.32
CA THR A 209 9.93 7.39 -0.92
C THR A 209 9.69 8.90 -0.80
N MET A 210 8.59 9.33 -0.17
CA MET A 210 8.29 10.77 0.01
C MET A 210 9.29 11.48 0.92
N LEU A 211 9.95 10.74 1.80
CA LEU A 211 10.96 11.26 2.72
C LEU A 211 12.39 10.97 2.26
N ALA A 212 12.60 10.48 1.04
CA ALA A 212 13.93 10.22 0.50
C ALA A 212 14.81 11.48 0.59
N PRO A 213 16.11 11.35 0.99
CA PRO A 213 16.99 12.51 1.13
C PRO A 213 17.15 13.31 -0.17
N ASN A 214 17.25 12.62 -1.30
CA ASN A 214 17.34 13.27 -2.61
C ASN A 214 15.93 13.62 -3.12
N PRO A 215 15.60 14.91 -3.35
CA PRO A 215 14.30 15.33 -3.86
C PRO A 215 13.90 14.67 -5.21
N ALA A 216 14.87 14.36 -6.07
CA ALA A 216 14.61 13.70 -7.34
C ALA A 216 14.06 12.25 -7.21
N ASP A 217 14.28 11.63 -6.04
CA ASP A 217 13.79 10.28 -5.72
C ASP A 217 12.38 10.29 -5.12
N ARG A 218 11.82 11.48 -4.83
CA ARG A 218 10.48 11.62 -4.22
C ARG A 218 9.38 11.67 -5.27
N PRO A 219 8.16 11.18 -4.97
CA PRO A 219 6.99 11.43 -5.81
C PRO A 219 6.61 12.93 -5.76
N ASN A 220 5.77 13.37 -6.69
CA ASN A 220 5.26 14.74 -6.66
C ASN A 220 4.13 14.92 -5.64
N TYR A 221 3.39 13.84 -5.37
CA TYR A 221 2.29 13.75 -4.40
C TYR A 221 2.32 12.38 -3.73
N ALA A 222 1.87 12.29 -2.48
CA ALA A 222 1.90 11.04 -1.72
C ALA A 222 0.58 10.78 -1.01
N ALA A 223 0.13 9.53 -1.05
CA ALA A 223 -1.09 9.11 -0.35
C ALA A 223 -0.86 7.77 0.39
N PRO A 224 -0.22 7.77 1.57
CA PRO A 224 -0.14 6.59 2.42
C PRO A 224 -1.48 6.35 3.13
N ILE A 225 -2.19 5.28 2.77
CA ILE A 225 -3.49 4.88 3.29
C ILE A 225 -3.28 3.78 4.34
N TYR A 226 -3.83 3.96 5.53
CA TYR A 226 -3.65 3.10 6.72
C TYR A 226 -2.23 2.51 6.83
N GLY A 227 -1.20 3.35 6.59
CA GLY A 227 0.18 2.93 6.66
C GLY A 227 1.16 4.09 6.77
N ALA A 228 2.30 3.81 7.39
CA ALA A 228 3.44 4.71 7.50
C ALA A 228 4.69 3.87 7.78
N LEU A 229 5.84 4.51 7.98
CA LEU A 229 7.06 3.81 8.37
C LEU A 229 6.94 3.20 9.76
N LEU A 230 7.42 1.98 9.89
CA LEU A 230 7.64 1.33 11.17
C LEU A 230 8.84 1.99 11.89
N GLY A 231 8.73 2.13 13.21
CA GLY A 231 9.79 2.72 14.03
C GLY A 231 9.71 4.23 14.21
N PRO A 232 10.82 4.90 14.57
CA PRO A 232 10.88 6.35 14.76
C PRO A 232 10.55 7.08 13.46
N THR A 233 9.87 8.22 13.55
CA THR A 233 9.68 9.10 12.40
C THR A 233 11.02 9.66 11.97
N PRO A 234 11.42 9.54 10.70
CA PRO A 234 12.62 10.16 10.19
C PRO A 234 12.49 11.69 10.19
N GLU A 235 13.58 12.37 9.97
CA GLU A 235 13.57 13.80 9.71
C GLU A 235 12.70 14.11 8.48
N ILE A 236 11.77 15.04 8.64
CA ILE A 236 10.86 15.45 7.57
C ILE A 236 11.51 16.57 6.76
N PRO A 237 11.72 16.38 5.45
CA PRO A 237 12.19 17.44 4.57
C PRO A 237 11.19 18.60 4.51
N LYS A 238 11.69 19.84 4.50
CA LYS A 238 10.83 21.03 4.38
C LYS A 238 10.07 21.08 3.05
N ASP A 239 10.61 20.45 2.03
CA ASP A 239 10.06 20.30 0.69
C ASP A 239 9.46 18.90 0.45
N ALA A 240 8.96 18.26 1.51
CA ALA A 240 8.20 17.02 1.39
C ALA A 240 6.98 17.24 0.47
N PRO A 241 6.61 16.26 -0.36
CA PRO A 241 5.47 16.39 -1.26
C PRO A 241 4.16 16.57 -0.49
N PRO A 242 3.15 17.26 -1.08
CA PRO A 242 1.81 17.27 -0.53
C PRO A 242 1.32 15.85 -0.26
N ALA A 243 0.70 15.64 0.90
CA ALA A 243 0.33 14.31 1.37
C ALA A 243 -1.13 14.22 1.79
N PHE A 244 -1.80 13.16 1.35
CA PHE A 244 -3.12 12.73 1.78
C PHE A 244 -2.98 11.46 2.63
N LEU A 245 -3.41 11.50 3.89
CA LEU A 245 -3.36 10.37 4.81
C LEU A 245 -4.79 9.95 5.19
N ALA A 246 -5.02 8.66 5.33
CA ALA A 246 -6.30 8.14 5.81
C ALA A 246 -6.12 6.88 6.64
N PHE A 247 -6.94 6.71 7.68
CA PHE A 247 -7.05 5.47 8.45
C PHE A 247 -8.43 5.38 9.11
N ALA A 248 -8.79 4.20 9.62
CA ALA A 248 -10.01 3.99 10.39
C ALA A 248 -9.71 3.97 11.88
N GLU A 249 -10.58 4.57 12.71
CA GLU A 249 -10.43 4.64 14.17
C GLU A 249 -10.48 3.24 14.82
N ASP A 250 -11.18 2.31 14.18
CA ASP A 250 -11.27 0.91 14.58
C ASP A 250 -10.11 0.05 14.05
N ASP A 251 -9.03 0.68 13.54
CA ASP A 251 -7.75 0.06 13.18
C ASP A 251 -6.65 0.42 14.19
N PRO A 252 -6.52 -0.31 15.31
CA PRO A 252 -5.53 0.00 16.33
C PRO A 252 -4.08 -0.29 15.89
N LEU A 253 -3.89 -0.99 14.77
CA LEU A 253 -2.58 -1.37 14.27
C LEU A 253 -1.80 -0.17 13.75
N VAL A 254 -2.44 0.72 12.99
CA VAL A 254 -1.76 1.79 12.25
C VAL A 254 -2.00 3.19 12.79
N GLN A 255 -3.07 3.40 13.55
CA GLN A 255 -3.43 4.71 14.10
C GLN A 255 -2.23 5.46 14.71
N PRO A 256 -1.43 4.88 15.64
CA PRO A 256 -0.32 5.63 16.24
C PRO A 256 0.76 6.04 15.25
N MET A 257 1.02 5.25 14.22
CA MET A 257 2.07 5.55 13.25
C MET A 257 1.61 6.59 12.22
N VAL A 258 0.35 6.55 11.78
CA VAL A 258 -0.20 7.54 10.85
C VAL A 258 -0.32 8.91 11.53
N LEU A 259 -0.81 8.96 12.77
CA LEU A 259 -0.87 10.21 13.55
C LEU A 259 0.52 10.79 13.81
N ARG A 260 1.51 9.96 14.10
CA ARG A 260 2.90 10.40 14.26
C ARG A 260 3.45 11.02 12.97
N LEU A 261 3.23 10.38 11.82
CA LEU A 261 3.64 10.92 10.51
C LEU A 261 2.94 12.26 10.23
N PHE A 262 1.62 12.33 10.43
CA PHE A 262 0.85 13.56 10.23
C PHE A 262 1.38 14.72 11.06
N ASN A 263 1.60 14.50 12.37
CA ASN A 263 2.12 15.52 13.25
C ASN A 263 3.54 15.96 12.84
N ALA A 264 4.42 15.01 12.50
CA ALA A 264 5.78 15.33 12.07
C ALA A 264 5.79 16.16 10.76
N LEU A 265 4.94 15.86 9.80
CA LEU A 265 4.77 16.66 8.59
C LEU A 265 4.33 18.10 8.92
N ARG A 266 3.36 18.26 9.81
CA ARG A 266 2.89 19.59 10.26
C ARG A 266 3.99 20.37 11.00
N ASP A 267 4.69 19.71 11.91
CA ASP A 267 5.77 20.32 12.70
C ASP A 267 6.92 20.80 11.80
N ALA A 268 7.15 20.12 10.67
CA ALA A 268 8.11 20.52 9.64
C ALA A 268 7.58 21.65 8.71
N GLY A 269 6.35 22.13 8.92
CA GLY A 269 5.75 23.22 8.15
C GLY A 269 4.99 22.78 6.89
N ASN A 270 4.84 21.48 6.68
CA ASN A 270 4.01 20.94 5.60
C ASN A 270 2.52 21.03 5.96
N LYS A 271 1.65 20.85 4.96
CA LYS A 271 0.18 20.92 5.12
C LYS A 271 -0.45 19.58 4.66
N PRO A 272 -0.22 18.48 5.38
CA PRO A 272 -0.85 17.21 5.04
C PRO A 272 -2.35 17.26 5.27
N GLU A 273 -3.12 16.55 4.47
CA GLU A 273 -4.53 16.26 4.72
C GLU A 273 -4.66 14.93 5.44
N LEU A 274 -5.59 14.82 6.40
CA LEU A 274 -5.82 13.60 7.17
C LEU A 274 -7.31 13.32 7.30
N HIS A 275 -7.72 12.13 6.89
CA HIS A 275 -9.06 11.58 7.07
C HIS A 275 -9.05 10.46 8.10
N VAL A 276 -9.92 10.56 9.10
CA VAL A 276 -10.09 9.56 10.15
C VAL A 276 -11.51 9.04 10.09
N TYR A 277 -11.68 7.81 9.63
CA TYR A 277 -12.98 7.16 9.51
C TYR A 277 -13.34 6.47 10.81
N ARG A 278 -14.60 6.59 11.22
CA ARG A 278 -15.05 5.93 12.45
C ARG A 278 -14.95 4.40 12.35
N THR A 279 -15.25 3.84 11.18
CA THR A 279 -15.24 2.41 10.91
C THR A 279 -14.61 2.13 9.55
N GLY A 280 -13.96 0.99 9.41
CA GLY A 280 -13.27 0.55 8.20
C GLY A 280 -12.32 -0.60 8.47
N GLN A 281 -11.85 -0.74 9.71
CA GLN A 281 -10.82 -1.70 10.11
C GLN A 281 -9.52 -1.54 9.30
N HIS A 282 -8.59 -2.46 9.47
CA HIS A 282 -7.40 -2.51 8.63
C HIS A 282 -7.72 -3.08 7.24
N GLY A 283 -7.16 -2.48 6.17
CA GLY A 283 -7.33 -3.00 4.81
C GLY A 283 -8.67 -2.69 4.17
N PHE A 284 -9.25 -1.51 4.42
CA PHE A 284 -10.55 -1.15 3.85
C PHE A 284 -10.50 -0.95 2.32
N SER A 285 -9.38 -0.48 1.72
CA SER A 285 -9.14 -0.34 0.28
C SER A 285 -10.42 -0.32 -0.59
N MET A 286 -10.64 -1.34 -1.43
CA MET A 286 -11.80 -1.46 -2.33
C MET A 286 -12.97 -2.25 -1.69
N THR A 287 -12.91 -2.53 -0.39
CA THR A 287 -13.99 -3.22 0.34
C THR A 287 -14.91 -2.25 1.03
N GLU A 288 -16.22 -2.48 0.95
CA GLU A 288 -17.22 -1.72 1.69
C GLU A 288 -17.20 -2.15 3.17
N ARG A 289 -16.76 -1.26 4.06
CA ARG A 289 -16.61 -1.55 5.50
C ARG A 289 -17.16 -0.45 6.40
N GLY A 290 -17.91 0.49 5.87
CA GLY A 290 -18.58 1.53 6.64
C GLY A 290 -18.18 2.95 6.26
N THR A 291 -17.76 3.77 7.22
CA THR A 291 -17.51 5.21 6.93
C THR A 291 -16.25 5.44 6.09
N SER A 292 -15.39 4.43 5.93
CA SER A 292 -14.22 4.49 5.05
C SER A 292 -14.55 4.30 3.57
N ASP A 293 -15.78 3.95 3.20
CA ASP A 293 -16.15 3.58 1.82
C ASP A 293 -16.00 4.75 0.82
N HIS A 294 -15.87 5.99 1.32
CA HIS A 294 -15.70 7.18 0.51
C HIS A 294 -14.25 7.64 0.32
N TRP A 295 -13.27 6.92 0.89
CA TRP A 295 -11.87 7.35 0.91
C TRP A 295 -11.30 7.69 -0.48
N LEU A 296 -11.67 6.90 -1.48
CA LEU A 296 -11.16 7.07 -2.86
C LEU A 296 -11.78 8.32 -3.53
N GLN A 297 -13.04 8.61 -3.23
CA GLN A 297 -13.69 9.86 -3.67
C GLN A 297 -13.09 11.09 -2.98
N GLU A 298 -12.73 10.98 -1.69
CA GLU A 298 -12.09 12.07 -0.94
C GLU A 298 -10.65 12.30 -1.45
N LEU A 299 -9.91 11.22 -1.75
CA LEU A 299 -8.62 11.32 -2.44
C LEU A 299 -8.78 12.00 -3.81
N TRP A 300 -9.84 11.67 -4.57
CA TRP A 300 -10.12 12.31 -5.86
C TRP A 300 -10.36 13.80 -5.71
N TRP A 301 -11.17 14.25 -4.75
CA TRP A 301 -11.38 15.68 -4.47
C TRP A 301 -10.08 16.38 -4.06
N TRP A 302 -9.26 15.73 -3.24
CA TRP A 302 -7.95 16.25 -2.91
C TRP A 302 -7.07 16.38 -4.16
N MET A 303 -7.09 15.42 -5.06
CA MET A 303 -6.38 15.48 -6.35
C MET A 303 -6.89 16.63 -7.23
N GLU A 304 -8.20 16.91 -7.24
CA GLU A 304 -8.80 18.04 -7.96
C GLU A 304 -8.27 19.38 -7.44
N LEU A 305 -8.07 19.54 -6.13
CA LEU A 305 -7.49 20.73 -5.51
C LEU A 305 -6.12 21.09 -6.10
N PHE A 306 -5.32 20.10 -6.47
CA PHE A 306 -4.01 20.27 -7.12
C PHE A 306 -4.06 20.20 -8.66
N GLY A 307 -5.26 20.13 -9.24
CA GLY A 307 -5.46 20.02 -10.68
C GLY A 307 -4.95 18.69 -11.27
N LEU A 308 -4.78 17.64 -10.47
CA LEU A 308 -4.22 16.36 -10.91
C LEU A 308 -5.19 15.55 -11.78
N THR A 309 -6.48 15.85 -11.72
CA THR A 309 -7.53 15.17 -12.50
C THR A 309 -7.70 15.76 -13.89
N ASN A 310 -7.11 16.94 -14.16
CA ASN A 310 -7.24 17.66 -15.42
C ASN A 310 -6.32 17.09 -16.51
N PRO A 311 -6.74 17.25 -17.82
CA PRO A 311 -5.91 16.90 -18.98
C PRO A 311 -4.56 17.60 -19.05
#